data_14ff4ca305c54077cd0ba90a55880794
#
_entry.id   14ff4ca305c54077cd0ba90a55880794
#
_cell.length_a   1.000
_cell.length_b   1.000
_cell.length_c   1.000
_cell.angle_alpha   90.00
_cell.angle_beta   90.00
_cell.angle_gamma   90.00
#
_symmetry.space_group_name_H-M   'P 1'
#
loop_
_entity.id
_entity.type
_entity.pdbx_description
1 polymer ?
#
loop_
_entity_poly.entity_id
_entity_poly.type
_entity_poly.pdbx_seq_one_letter_code
_entity_poly.pdbx_strand_id
1 'polypeptide(L)'
;LLGRIHRFGDVVQSVHMARQFGIKNINMDLIFGLPTQTADDWKQTLNDVLSISPDHISAYGLIPEEGTSLFQALENGTLSLPDPDLERNMYDCAISMLHAAGLYQYEISNFASPGKECRHNIGYWTQVPYLGLGLSAASMIRCPDRDNQTDPFSIRWTNPSSFDGYYAMLEQDGIPEEIKETISPEEARFETVMLSLRMTSGMHRGDFLQLHGEYPEKWYGEILYRLKGQGLLELRDDSWCLTRRGMDLQNSVLVEFMN
;
A
#
# COMPACT_ATOMS: atom_id res chain seq x y z
N LEU A 1 11.76 -7.75 -20.56
CA LEU A 1 10.36 -7.35 -20.46
C LEU A 1 10.20 -5.95 -19.85
N LEU A 2 10.72 -5.70 -18.66
CA LEU A 2 10.58 -4.45 -17.92
C LEU A 2 11.63 -3.38 -18.27
N GLY A 3 12.48 -3.58 -19.27
CA GLY A 3 13.52 -2.62 -19.65
C GLY A 3 14.60 -2.37 -18.60
N ARG A 4 14.72 -3.24 -17.60
CA ARG A 4 15.73 -3.12 -16.52
C ARG A 4 17.10 -3.46 -17.08
N ILE A 5 18.08 -2.56 -16.87
CA ILE A 5 19.46 -2.70 -17.36
C ILE A 5 20.39 -3.37 -16.35
N HIS A 6 20.04 -3.38 -15.07
CA HIS A 6 20.84 -3.99 -13.98
C HIS A 6 20.60 -5.50 -13.89
N ARG A 7 21.59 -6.21 -13.42
CA ARG A 7 21.57 -7.65 -13.12
C ARG A 7 21.64 -7.88 -11.61
N PHE A 8 21.35 -9.09 -11.15
CA PHE A 8 21.40 -9.42 -9.72
C PHE A 8 22.79 -9.13 -9.10
N GLY A 9 23.89 -9.34 -9.84
CA GLY A 9 25.24 -8.97 -9.38
C GLY A 9 25.39 -7.49 -9.06
N ASP A 10 24.73 -6.59 -9.82
CA ASP A 10 24.75 -5.14 -9.57
C ASP A 10 23.97 -4.81 -8.29
N VAL A 11 22.88 -5.54 -8.04
CA VAL A 11 22.10 -5.42 -6.80
C VAL A 11 22.93 -5.82 -5.59
N VAL A 12 23.61 -6.97 -5.65
CA VAL A 12 24.52 -7.45 -4.59
C VAL A 12 25.59 -6.41 -4.28
N GLN A 13 26.22 -5.87 -5.32
CA GLN A 13 27.25 -4.84 -5.17
C GLN A 13 26.69 -3.56 -4.52
N SER A 14 25.51 -3.10 -4.95
CA SER A 14 24.85 -1.92 -4.40
C SER A 14 24.52 -2.08 -2.92
N VAL A 15 23.98 -3.24 -2.52
CA VAL A 15 23.69 -3.57 -1.11
C VAL A 15 24.97 -3.61 -0.29
N HIS A 16 26.04 -4.23 -0.82
CA HIS A 16 27.32 -4.27 -0.14
C HIS A 16 27.90 -2.87 0.09
N MET A 17 27.89 -2.02 -0.94
CA MET A 17 28.32 -0.63 -0.84
C MET A 17 27.49 0.15 0.19
N ALA A 18 26.16 0.05 0.13
CA ALA A 18 25.27 0.72 1.08
C ALA A 18 25.63 0.36 2.53
N ARG A 19 25.87 -0.93 2.80
CA ARG A 19 26.28 -1.40 4.13
C ARG A 19 27.66 -0.91 4.55
N GLN A 20 28.62 -0.85 3.63
CA GLN A 20 29.96 -0.29 3.89
C GLN A 20 29.87 1.18 4.30
N PHE A 21 28.93 1.97 3.74
CA PHE A 21 28.68 3.36 4.11
C PHE A 21 27.72 3.53 5.28
N GLY A 22 27.40 2.47 6.02
CA GLY A 22 26.63 2.53 7.27
C GLY A 22 25.13 2.47 7.11
N ILE A 23 24.58 2.26 5.91
CA ILE A 23 23.15 2.03 5.69
C ILE A 23 22.83 0.61 6.11
N LYS A 24 22.14 0.47 7.24
CA LYS A 24 21.83 -0.83 7.84
C LYS A 24 20.47 -1.39 7.45
N ASN A 25 19.48 -0.50 7.25
CA ASN A 25 18.10 -0.89 6.91
C ASN A 25 17.92 -0.81 5.39
N ILE A 26 17.74 -1.96 4.75
CA ILE A 26 17.68 -2.07 3.29
C ILE A 26 16.36 -2.74 2.90
N ASN A 27 15.61 -2.07 2.02
CA ASN A 27 14.45 -2.62 1.34
C ASN A 27 14.82 -3.13 -0.05
N MET A 28 14.17 -4.23 -0.45
CA MET A 28 14.22 -4.77 -1.81
C MET A 28 12.81 -4.83 -2.39
N ASP A 29 12.61 -4.16 -3.53
CA ASP A 29 11.35 -4.21 -4.26
C ASP A 29 11.37 -5.34 -5.28
N LEU A 30 10.39 -6.23 -5.21
CA LEU A 30 10.22 -7.37 -6.08
C LEU A 30 8.88 -7.28 -6.81
N ILE A 31 8.86 -7.76 -8.05
CA ILE A 31 7.63 -7.88 -8.84
C ILE A 31 7.46 -9.34 -9.25
N PHE A 32 6.28 -9.91 -8.95
CA PHE A 32 5.88 -11.25 -9.41
C PHE A 32 4.71 -11.15 -10.40
N GLY A 33 4.35 -12.27 -11.00
CA GLY A 33 3.29 -12.29 -12.00
C GLY A 33 3.70 -11.73 -13.36
N LEU A 34 5.02 -11.74 -13.66
CA LEU A 34 5.51 -11.29 -14.96
C LEU A 34 5.08 -12.25 -16.07
N PRO A 35 4.80 -11.77 -17.30
CA PRO A 35 4.63 -12.64 -18.46
C PRO A 35 5.74 -13.67 -18.55
N THR A 36 5.39 -14.93 -18.75
CA THR A 36 6.30 -16.10 -18.83
C THR A 36 7.01 -16.49 -17.53
N GLN A 37 6.83 -15.77 -16.43
CA GLN A 37 7.44 -16.13 -15.15
C GLN A 37 6.82 -17.42 -14.60
N THR A 38 7.65 -18.37 -14.22
CA THR A 38 7.21 -19.62 -13.57
C THR A 38 7.29 -19.50 -12.04
N ALA A 39 6.61 -20.41 -11.34
CA ALA A 39 6.72 -20.50 -9.88
C ALA A 39 8.17 -20.76 -9.42
N ASP A 40 8.95 -21.49 -10.21
CA ASP A 40 10.36 -21.78 -9.88
C ASP A 40 11.26 -20.56 -10.09
N ASP A 41 11.01 -19.75 -11.14
CA ASP A 41 11.70 -18.46 -11.34
C ASP A 41 11.46 -17.53 -10.16
N TRP A 42 10.21 -17.48 -9.66
CA TRP A 42 9.85 -16.67 -8.50
C TRP A 42 10.53 -17.16 -7.23
N LYS A 43 10.53 -18.47 -6.96
CA LYS A 43 11.24 -19.06 -5.82
C LYS A 43 12.75 -18.79 -5.88
N GLN A 44 13.34 -18.87 -7.08
CA GLN A 44 14.76 -18.52 -7.25
C GLN A 44 15.01 -17.06 -6.93
N THR A 45 14.16 -16.13 -7.41
CA THR A 45 14.25 -14.70 -7.09
C THR A 45 14.19 -14.45 -5.57
N LEU A 46 13.26 -15.11 -4.87
CA LEU A 46 13.16 -15.01 -3.41
C LEU A 46 14.42 -15.52 -2.71
N ASN A 47 14.96 -16.68 -3.12
CA ASN A 47 16.18 -17.23 -2.56
C ASN A 47 17.37 -16.30 -2.78
N ASP A 48 17.53 -15.77 -4.00
CA ASP A 48 18.60 -14.85 -4.34
C ASP A 48 18.54 -13.58 -3.46
N VAL A 49 17.37 -12.98 -3.32
CA VAL A 49 17.19 -11.79 -2.48
C VAL A 49 17.39 -12.10 -0.99
N LEU A 50 16.89 -13.22 -0.49
CA LEU A 50 17.11 -13.64 0.89
C LEU A 50 18.61 -13.91 1.19
N SER A 51 19.39 -14.33 0.20
CA SER A 51 20.84 -14.55 0.36
C SER A 51 21.63 -13.31 0.74
N ILE A 52 21.11 -12.11 0.41
CA ILE A 52 21.71 -10.82 0.77
C ILE A 52 21.13 -10.20 2.04
N SER A 53 20.26 -10.94 2.74
CA SER A 53 19.70 -10.61 4.06
C SER A 53 19.11 -9.19 4.15
N PRO A 54 18.08 -8.84 3.36
CA PRO A 54 17.40 -7.54 3.48
C PRO A 54 16.62 -7.48 4.80
N ASP A 55 16.41 -6.24 5.31
CA ASP A 55 15.60 -6.00 6.49
C ASP A 55 14.10 -5.88 6.16
N HIS A 56 13.81 -5.56 4.90
CA HIS A 56 12.47 -5.31 4.38
C HIS A 56 12.37 -5.79 2.92
N ILE A 57 11.21 -6.30 2.53
CA ILE A 57 10.89 -6.67 1.15
C ILE A 57 9.50 -6.13 0.81
N SER A 58 9.40 -5.46 -0.35
CA SER A 58 8.13 -5.17 -0.98
C SER A 58 7.94 -6.15 -2.14
N ALA A 59 6.88 -6.96 -2.12
CA ALA A 59 6.54 -7.91 -3.17
C ALA A 59 5.22 -7.51 -3.82
N TYR A 60 5.29 -7.00 -5.04
CA TYR A 60 4.13 -6.50 -5.78
C TYR A 60 3.74 -7.48 -6.89
N GLY A 61 2.44 -7.77 -7.02
CA GLY A 61 1.90 -8.34 -8.25
C GLY A 61 2.03 -7.34 -9.40
N LEU A 62 2.33 -7.83 -10.60
CA LEU A 62 2.43 -6.97 -11.78
C LEU A 62 1.06 -6.38 -12.13
N ILE A 63 0.95 -5.06 -12.12
CA ILE A 63 -0.20 -4.33 -12.67
C ILE A 63 0.27 -3.65 -13.95
N PRO A 64 -0.27 -4.02 -15.13
CA PRO A 64 0.05 -3.35 -16.39
C PRO A 64 -0.53 -1.94 -16.42
N GLU A 65 0.31 -0.93 -16.61
CA GLU A 65 -0.10 0.47 -16.69
C GLU A 65 -0.29 0.89 -18.16
N GLU A 66 -1.39 1.59 -18.45
CA GLU A 66 -1.67 2.17 -19.74
C GLU A 66 -0.52 3.05 -20.22
N GLY A 67 -0.29 3.06 -21.53
CA GLY A 67 0.79 3.85 -22.16
C GLY A 67 2.17 3.19 -22.09
N THR A 68 2.34 2.05 -21.40
CA THR A 68 3.60 1.29 -21.38
C THR A 68 3.67 0.29 -22.54
N SER A 69 4.90 -0.03 -22.98
CA SER A 69 5.12 -1.05 -24.02
C SER A 69 4.62 -2.44 -23.60
N LEU A 70 4.65 -2.73 -22.30
CA LEU A 70 4.12 -3.98 -21.73
C LEU A 70 2.60 -4.03 -21.90
N PHE A 71 1.89 -2.96 -21.56
CA PHE A 71 0.44 -2.87 -21.70
C PHE A 71 0.03 -3.08 -23.17
N GLN A 72 0.71 -2.41 -24.10
CA GLN A 72 0.47 -2.59 -25.55
C GLN A 72 0.71 -4.02 -26.03
N ALA A 73 1.75 -4.70 -25.51
CA ALA A 73 2.04 -6.09 -25.86
C ALA A 73 1.00 -7.07 -25.33
N LEU A 74 0.39 -6.79 -24.19
CA LEU A 74 -0.74 -7.55 -23.63
C LEU A 74 -2.02 -7.29 -24.45
N GLU A 75 -2.35 -6.04 -24.77
CA GLU A 75 -3.54 -5.69 -25.55
C GLU A 75 -3.54 -6.31 -26.95
N ASN A 76 -2.40 -6.30 -27.64
CA ASN A 76 -2.29 -6.90 -28.97
C ASN A 76 -2.06 -8.43 -28.95
N GLY A 77 -2.08 -9.06 -27.76
CA GLY A 77 -1.95 -10.50 -27.60
C GLY A 77 -0.55 -11.08 -27.84
N THR A 78 0.48 -10.24 -27.95
CA THR A 78 1.88 -10.67 -28.11
C THR A 78 2.45 -11.28 -26.82
N LEU A 79 1.94 -10.82 -25.66
CA LEU A 79 2.23 -11.35 -24.34
C LEU A 79 0.90 -11.70 -23.65
N SER A 80 0.98 -12.59 -22.65
CA SER A 80 -0.11 -12.89 -21.72
C SER A 80 0.40 -12.87 -20.29
N LEU A 81 -0.43 -12.41 -19.37
CA LEU A 81 -0.17 -12.56 -17.94
C LEU A 81 -0.28 -14.04 -17.54
N PRO A 82 0.36 -14.43 -16.43
CA PRO A 82 0.17 -15.76 -15.84
C PRO A 82 -1.29 -15.99 -15.51
N ASP A 83 -1.65 -17.26 -15.38
CA ASP A 83 -2.95 -17.66 -14.85
C ASP A 83 -3.12 -17.08 -13.42
N PRO A 84 -4.31 -16.58 -13.05
CA PRO A 84 -4.56 -16.03 -11.71
C PRO A 84 -4.22 -17.00 -10.56
N ASP A 85 -4.41 -18.32 -10.76
CA ASP A 85 -4.03 -19.32 -9.76
C ASP A 85 -2.51 -19.41 -9.61
N LEU A 86 -1.75 -19.23 -10.69
CA LEU A 86 -0.29 -19.20 -10.64
C LEU A 86 0.21 -17.93 -9.91
N GLU A 87 -0.37 -16.77 -10.22
CA GLU A 87 -0.05 -15.52 -9.52
C GLU A 87 -0.35 -15.63 -8.03
N ARG A 88 -1.50 -16.23 -7.68
CA ARG A 88 -1.88 -16.51 -6.31
C ARG A 88 -0.88 -17.42 -5.60
N ASN A 89 -0.45 -18.50 -6.26
CA ASN A 89 0.55 -19.41 -5.74
C ASN A 89 1.91 -18.72 -5.53
N MET A 90 2.30 -17.77 -6.39
CA MET A 90 3.51 -16.96 -6.23
C MET A 90 3.42 -16.10 -4.97
N TYR A 91 2.28 -15.45 -4.74
CA TYR A 91 2.05 -14.65 -3.54
C TYR A 91 2.11 -15.49 -2.26
N ASP A 92 1.46 -16.66 -2.22
CA ASP A 92 1.50 -17.58 -1.09
C ASP A 92 2.91 -18.11 -0.82
N CYS A 93 3.65 -18.36 -1.89
CA CYS A 93 5.07 -18.75 -1.81
C CYS A 93 5.91 -17.63 -1.16
N ALA A 94 5.69 -16.37 -1.57
CA ALA A 94 6.40 -15.23 -0.97
C ALA A 94 6.11 -15.15 0.54
N ILE A 95 4.84 -15.17 0.95
CA ILE A 95 4.46 -15.13 2.36
C ILE A 95 5.16 -16.24 3.16
N SER A 96 5.13 -17.46 2.64
CA SER A 96 5.70 -18.62 3.34
C SER A 96 7.23 -18.53 3.46
N MET A 97 7.93 -18.19 2.38
CA MET A 97 9.39 -18.12 2.37
C MET A 97 9.91 -16.93 3.18
N LEU A 98 9.27 -15.76 3.06
CA LEU A 98 9.66 -14.57 3.79
C LEU A 98 9.43 -14.74 5.30
N HIS A 99 8.29 -15.32 5.69
CA HIS A 99 8.02 -15.66 7.09
C HIS A 99 9.05 -16.63 7.66
N ALA A 100 9.41 -17.67 6.92
CA ALA A 100 10.44 -18.61 7.35
C ALA A 100 11.84 -17.95 7.50
N ALA A 101 12.08 -16.86 6.78
CA ALA A 101 13.30 -16.06 6.87
C ALA A 101 13.24 -14.95 7.95
N GLY A 102 12.12 -14.83 8.73
CA GLY A 102 11.94 -13.84 9.77
C GLY A 102 11.47 -12.47 9.27
N LEU A 103 10.97 -12.40 8.04
CA LEU A 103 10.33 -11.23 7.46
C LEU A 103 8.81 -11.42 7.51
N TYR A 104 8.13 -10.68 8.38
CA TYR A 104 6.70 -10.83 8.62
C TYR A 104 5.91 -9.82 7.80
N GLN A 105 4.82 -10.29 7.21
CA GLN A 105 3.89 -9.44 6.50
C GLN A 105 3.21 -8.47 7.49
N TYR A 106 3.28 -7.16 7.25
CA TYR A 106 2.60 -6.16 8.05
C TYR A 106 1.49 -5.41 7.27
N GLU A 107 1.54 -5.45 5.94
CA GLU A 107 0.46 -5.04 5.03
C GLU A 107 0.52 -5.89 3.75
N ILE A 108 -0.38 -5.68 2.80
CA ILE A 108 -0.60 -6.57 1.65
C ILE A 108 0.67 -6.92 0.90
N SER A 109 1.52 -5.91 0.61
CA SER A 109 2.69 -6.08 -0.27
C SER A 109 4.02 -6.05 0.48
N ASN A 110 4.03 -5.68 1.77
CA ASN A 110 5.25 -5.38 2.48
C ASN A 110 5.52 -6.33 3.65
N PHE A 111 6.78 -6.75 3.74
CA PHE A 111 7.31 -7.71 4.71
C PHE A 111 8.55 -7.12 5.36
N ALA A 112 8.69 -7.26 6.68
CA ALA A 112 9.82 -6.71 7.42
C ALA A 112 10.26 -7.60 8.56
N SER A 113 11.52 -7.50 8.94
CA SER A 113 11.98 -7.95 10.25
C SER A 113 11.32 -7.11 11.34
N PRO A 114 11.07 -7.66 12.54
CA PRO A 114 10.42 -6.91 13.63
C PRO A 114 11.11 -5.56 13.91
N GLY A 115 10.32 -4.48 13.91
CA GLY A 115 10.81 -3.11 14.11
C GLY A 115 11.48 -2.47 12.89
N LYS A 116 11.36 -3.09 11.71
CA LYS A 116 11.88 -2.59 10.43
C LYS A 116 10.77 -2.25 9.42
N GLU A 117 9.52 -2.28 9.86
CA GLU A 117 8.38 -1.89 9.07
C GLU A 117 8.55 -0.45 8.57
N CYS A 118 8.14 -0.17 7.34
CA CYS A 118 8.24 1.16 6.75
C CYS A 118 7.23 2.12 7.39
N ARG A 119 7.72 2.97 8.31
CA ARG A 119 6.87 3.94 9.02
C ARG A 119 6.20 4.94 8.08
N HIS A 120 6.80 5.23 6.93
CA HIS A 120 6.21 6.08 5.92
C HIS A 120 4.95 5.43 5.32
N ASN A 121 5.03 4.15 4.94
CA ASN A 121 3.88 3.39 4.43
C ASN A 121 2.79 3.26 5.50
N ILE A 122 3.17 2.89 6.74
CA ILE A 122 2.23 2.82 7.86
C ILE A 122 1.54 4.16 8.07
N GLY A 123 2.27 5.28 7.95
CA GLY A 123 1.70 6.62 8.07
C GLY A 123 0.57 6.87 7.08
N TYR A 124 0.67 6.39 5.84
CA TYR A 124 -0.43 6.45 4.86
C TYR A 124 -1.60 5.56 5.28
N TRP A 125 -1.33 4.32 5.68
CA TRP A 125 -2.38 3.36 6.07
C TRP A 125 -3.13 3.76 7.35
N THR A 126 -2.49 4.58 8.20
CA THR A 126 -3.06 5.13 9.45
C THR A 126 -3.47 6.60 9.31
N GLN A 127 -3.47 7.15 8.10
CA GLN A 127 -3.86 8.52 7.79
C GLN A 127 -3.12 9.60 8.61
N VAL A 128 -1.83 9.41 8.87
CA VAL A 128 -0.99 10.46 9.45
C VAL A 128 -0.89 11.63 8.47
N PRO A 129 -1.17 12.88 8.90
CA PRO A 129 -1.01 14.04 8.03
C PRO A 129 0.42 14.16 7.49
N TYR A 130 0.54 14.59 6.25
CA TYR A 130 1.84 14.76 5.60
C TYR A 130 1.85 15.97 4.67
N LEU A 131 3.04 16.55 4.51
CA LEU A 131 3.32 17.67 3.60
C LEU A 131 4.30 17.21 2.52
N GLY A 132 3.84 17.25 1.27
CA GLY A 132 4.66 16.93 0.10
C GLY A 132 5.48 18.13 -0.34
N LEU A 133 6.77 17.95 -0.54
CA LEU A 133 7.71 18.98 -1.01
C LEU A 133 8.21 18.62 -2.41
N GLY A 134 8.20 19.61 -3.30
CA GLY A 134 8.65 19.47 -4.69
C GLY A 134 7.52 19.18 -5.69
N LEU A 135 7.92 18.94 -6.93
CA LEU A 135 7.00 18.73 -8.06
C LEU A 135 6.17 17.46 -7.85
N SER A 136 4.89 17.55 -8.20
CA SER A 136 3.92 16.44 -8.13
C SER A 136 3.79 15.79 -6.75
N ALA A 137 4.36 16.38 -5.70
CA ALA A 137 4.26 15.84 -4.36
C ALA A 137 2.85 16.07 -3.78
N ALA A 138 2.24 15.01 -3.25
CA ALA A 138 0.95 15.08 -2.62
C ALA A 138 1.06 15.49 -1.15
N SER A 139 0.04 16.14 -0.63
CA SER A 139 -0.11 16.54 0.76
C SER A 139 -1.50 16.17 1.28
N MET A 140 -1.59 15.89 2.58
CA MET A 140 -2.85 15.75 3.29
C MET A 140 -2.72 16.35 4.69
N ILE A 141 -3.61 17.28 5.02
CA ILE A 141 -3.71 17.86 6.36
C ILE A 141 -5.13 17.67 6.90
N ARG A 142 -5.24 17.48 8.21
CA ARG A 142 -6.54 17.44 8.89
C ARG A 142 -7.03 18.85 9.21
N CYS A 143 -8.34 19.05 9.15
CA CYS A 143 -8.97 20.26 9.64
C CYS A 143 -9.20 20.13 11.15
N PRO A 144 -8.49 20.92 12.00
CA PRO A 144 -8.52 20.73 13.46
C PRO A 144 -9.83 21.19 14.09
N ASP A 145 -10.41 22.28 13.60
CA ASP A 145 -11.58 22.93 14.17
C ASP A 145 -12.82 22.57 13.33
N ARG A 146 -13.51 21.52 13.73
CA ARG A 146 -14.77 21.09 13.12
C ARG A 146 -15.90 21.37 14.10
N ASP A 147 -16.60 22.47 13.88
CA ASP A 147 -17.75 22.85 14.69
C ASP A 147 -19.03 22.08 14.29
N ASN A 148 -19.08 21.58 13.05
CA ASN A 148 -20.21 20.85 12.48
C ASN A 148 -19.79 19.57 11.76
N GLN A 149 -20.73 18.63 11.62
CA GLN A 149 -20.52 17.40 10.84
C GLN A 149 -20.36 17.63 9.32
N THR A 150 -20.65 18.84 8.86
CA THR A 150 -20.52 19.26 7.45
C THR A 150 -19.14 19.85 7.13
N ASP A 151 -18.35 20.18 8.16
CA ASP A 151 -17.01 20.73 7.95
C ASP A 151 -16.07 19.65 7.40
N PRO A 152 -15.16 19.99 6.47
CA PRO A 152 -14.24 19.02 5.89
C PRO A 152 -13.40 18.33 6.95
N PHE A 153 -13.19 17.03 6.78
CA PHE A 153 -12.33 16.24 7.67
C PHE A 153 -10.85 16.52 7.40
N SER A 154 -10.49 16.56 6.14
CA SER A 154 -9.13 16.83 5.69
C SER A 154 -9.13 17.54 4.33
N ILE A 155 -8.00 18.11 4.00
CA ILE A 155 -7.73 18.73 2.70
C ILE A 155 -6.53 18.00 2.09
N ARG A 156 -6.64 17.68 0.80
CA ARG A 156 -5.55 17.15 -0.03
C ARG A 156 -5.23 18.12 -1.14
N TRP A 157 -4.00 18.05 -1.61
CA TRP A 157 -3.60 18.68 -2.87
C TRP A 157 -2.37 17.96 -3.42
N THR A 158 -2.14 18.15 -4.72
CA THR A 158 -0.91 17.70 -5.37
C THR A 158 -0.20 18.93 -5.95
N ASN A 159 1.06 19.10 -5.65
CA ASN A 159 1.85 20.18 -6.20
C ASN A 159 1.91 20.08 -7.74
N PRO A 160 2.00 21.22 -8.47
CA PRO A 160 2.17 21.22 -9.92
C PRO A 160 3.35 20.36 -10.37
N SER A 161 3.21 19.74 -11.56
CA SER A 161 4.24 18.88 -12.13
C SER A 161 5.33 19.65 -12.91
N SER A 162 5.12 20.95 -13.16
CA SER A 162 6.10 21.83 -13.80
C SER A 162 6.78 22.76 -12.81
N PHE A 163 8.02 23.15 -13.06
CA PHE A 163 8.75 24.12 -12.24
C PHE A 163 8.03 25.47 -12.20
N ASP A 164 7.58 25.98 -13.33
CA ASP A 164 6.91 27.29 -13.40
C ASP A 164 5.63 27.30 -12.54
N GLY A 165 4.81 26.25 -12.66
CA GLY A 165 3.59 26.09 -11.85
C GLY A 165 3.91 25.94 -10.37
N TYR A 166 4.96 25.19 -10.01
CA TYR A 166 5.36 25.00 -8.62
C TYR A 166 5.86 26.31 -7.99
N TYR A 167 6.69 27.10 -8.69
CA TYR A 167 7.14 28.41 -8.22
C TYR A 167 5.98 29.39 -8.09
N ALA A 168 5.07 29.44 -9.09
CA ALA A 168 3.88 30.28 -9.00
C ALA A 168 3.01 29.93 -7.79
N MET A 169 2.87 28.63 -7.47
CA MET A 169 2.16 28.18 -6.26
C MET A 169 2.85 28.66 -4.98
N LEU A 170 4.19 28.62 -4.91
CA LEU A 170 4.95 29.05 -3.74
C LEU A 170 4.90 30.57 -3.51
N GLU A 171 4.67 31.37 -4.56
CA GLU A 171 4.54 32.82 -4.49
C GLU A 171 3.12 33.27 -4.05
N GLN A 172 2.17 32.36 -4.00
CA GLN A 172 0.82 32.63 -3.53
C GLN A 172 0.68 32.50 -2.01
N ASP A 173 -0.19 33.33 -1.42
CA ASP A 173 -0.55 33.20 -0.01
C ASP A 173 -1.54 32.04 0.20
N GLY A 174 -1.02 30.82 0.21
CA GLY A 174 -1.80 29.61 0.46
C GLY A 174 -1.89 28.65 -0.73
N ILE A 175 -2.68 27.59 -0.57
CA ILE A 175 -2.88 26.55 -1.58
C ILE A 175 -3.99 26.99 -2.51
N PRO A 176 -3.79 27.02 -3.85
CA PRO A 176 -4.82 27.34 -4.82
C PRO A 176 -6.06 26.42 -4.69
N GLU A 177 -7.27 27.00 -4.78
CA GLU A 177 -8.50 26.23 -4.66
C GLU A 177 -8.66 25.15 -5.74
N GLU A 178 -8.15 25.42 -6.96
CA GLU A 178 -8.21 24.50 -8.11
C GLU A 178 -7.46 23.19 -7.89
N ILE A 179 -6.49 23.18 -6.96
CA ILE A 179 -5.70 21.99 -6.66
C ILE A 179 -6.04 21.33 -5.33
N LYS A 180 -7.05 21.89 -4.62
CA LYS A 180 -7.52 21.32 -3.36
C LYS A 180 -8.66 20.32 -3.59
N GLU A 181 -8.58 19.23 -2.89
CA GLU A 181 -9.66 18.28 -2.68
C GLU A 181 -10.06 18.32 -1.19
N THR A 182 -11.33 18.51 -0.93
CA THR A 182 -11.87 18.48 0.44
C THR A 182 -12.52 17.14 0.71
N ILE A 183 -12.11 16.48 1.78
CA ILE A 183 -12.62 15.16 2.19
C ILE A 183 -13.68 15.38 3.28
N SER A 184 -14.88 14.94 3.03
CA SER A 184 -15.97 14.97 3.99
C SER A 184 -15.76 13.98 5.14
N PRO A 185 -16.43 14.11 6.28
CA PRO A 185 -16.38 13.13 7.36
C PRO A 185 -16.82 11.72 6.94
N GLU A 186 -17.73 11.60 5.97
CA GLU A 186 -18.21 10.33 5.46
C GLU A 186 -17.14 9.63 4.62
N GLU A 187 -16.57 10.34 3.66
CA GLU A 187 -15.44 9.85 2.84
C GLU A 187 -14.25 9.45 3.72
N ALA A 188 -13.92 10.28 4.73
CA ALA A 188 -12.84 9.99 5.66
C ALA A 188 -13.06 8.69 6.45
N ARG A 189 -14.30 8.39 6.87
CA ARG A 189 -14.62 7.12 7.53
C ARG A 189 -14.39 5.94 6.59
N PHE A 190 -14.88 6.03 5.35
CA PHE A 190 -14.64 5.00 4.34
C PHE A 190 -13.15 4.80 4.06
N GLU A 191 -12.40 5.89 3.88
CA GLU A 191 -10.94 5.82 3.68
C GLU A 191 -10.22 5.18 4.88
N THR A 192 -10.66 5.46 6.11
CA THR A 192 -10.09 4.80 7.30
C THR A 192 -10.30 3.30 7.25
N VAL A 193 -11.48 2.82 6.86
CA VAL A 193 -11.73 1.39 6.65
C VAL A 193 -10.83 0.85 5.55
N MET A 194 -10.82 1.50 4.38
CA MET A 194 -10.07 1.08 3.20
C MET A 194 -8.56 0.96 3.47
N LEU A 195 -7.99 1.98 4.12
CA LEU A 195 -6.54 2.04 4.38
C LEU A 195 -6.12 1.10 5.50
N SER A 196 -6.87 1.08 6.61
CA SER A 196 -6.50 0.25 7.77
C SER A 196 -6.69 -1.26 7.52
N LEU A 197 -7.67 -1.66 6.71
CA LEU A 197 -7.85 -3.07 6.32
C LEU A 197 -6.74 -3.60 5.38
N ARG A 198 -5.86 -2.74 4.86
CA ARG A 198 -4.63 -3.19 4.18
C ARG A 198 -3.62 -3.78 5.15
N MET A 199 -3.62 -3.30 6.39
CA MET A 199 -2.70 -3.76 7.42
C MET A 199 -3.11 -5.12 7.98
N THR A 200 -2.15 -5.99 8.28
CA THR A 200 -2.42 -7.26 8.97
C THR A 200 -2.93 -7.06 10.40
N SER A 201 -2.62 -5.91 11.01
CA SER A 201 -3.18 -5.48 12.29
C SER A 201 -4.64 -5.02 12.20
N GLY A 202 -5.12 -4.71 10.99
CA GLY A 202 -6.48 -4.29 10.74
C GLY A 202 -6.82 -2.87 11.23
N MET A 203 -8.11 -2.59 11.32
CA MET A 203 -8.68 -1.34 11.81
C MET A 203 -8.92 -1.43 13.32
N HIS A 204 -8.06 -0.78 14.11
CA HIS A 204 -8.23 -0.73 15.56
C HIS A 204 -9.40 0.17 15.92
N ARG A 205 -10.33 -0.35 16.72
CA ARG A 205 -11.60 0.32 17.07
C ARG A 205 -11.37 1.62 17.86
N GLY A 206 -10.38 1.61 18.76
CA GLY A 206 -10.00 2.78 19.54
C GLY A 206 -9.42 3.91 18.68
N ASP A 207 -8.60 3.59 17.66
CA ASP A 207 -8.05 4.59 16.73
C ASP A 207 -9.16 5.18 15.85
N PHE A 208 -10.09 4.37 15.39
CA PHE A 208 -11.26 4.83 14.67
C PHE A 208 -12.14 5.75 15.53
N LEU A 209 -12.38 5.39 16.81
CA LEU A 209 -13.10 6.23 17.77
C LEU A 209 -12.39 7.58 17.96
N GLN A 210 -11.06 7.57 18.13
CA GLN A 210 -10.29 8.80 18.28
C GLN A 210 -10.37 9.72 17.07
N LEU A 211 -10.41 9.14 15.86
CA LEU A 211 -10.49 9.88 14.60
C LEU A 211 -11.88 10.44 14.32
N HIS A 212 -12.92 9.66 14.56
CA HIS A 212 -14.29 9.93 14.09
C HIS A 212 -15.30 10.19 15.20
N GLY A 213 -14.86 10.11 16.46
CA GLY A 213 -15.70 10.39 17.65
C GLY A 213 -16.63 9.25 18.06
N GLU A 214 -16.72 8.17 17.28
CA GLU A 214 -17.56 7.01 17.52
C GLU A 214 -16.90 5.73 17.02
N TYR A 215 -17.31 4.58 17.53
CA TYR A 215 -16.84 3.28 17.06
C TYR A 215 -17.30 2.96 15.64
N PRO A 216 -16.55 2.19 14.84
CA PRO A 216 -16.91 1.89 13.44
C PRO A 216 -18.26 1.17 13.33
N GLU A 217 -18.66 0.43 14.34
CA GLU A 217 -19.94 -0.30 14.37
C GLU A 217 -21.16 0.64 14.29
N LYS A 218 -21.03 1.92 14.62
CA LYS A 218 -22.12 2.89 14.50
C LYS A 218 -22.56 3.09 13.05
N TRP A 219 -21.61 3.08 12.12
CA TRP A 219 -21.89 3.28 10.68
C TRP A 219 -21.86 1.98 9.89
N TYR A 220 -20.99 1.07 10.27
CA TYR A 220 -20.68 -0.13 9.49
C TYR A 220 -21.01 -1.44 10.22
N GLY A 221 -21.73 -1.39 11.35
CA GLY A 221 -21.98 -2.57 12.19
C GLY A 221 -22.60 -3.73 11.43
N GLU A 222 -23.64 -3.48 10.63
CA GLU A 222 -24.30 -4.51 9.84
C GLU A 222 -23.33 -5.16 8.84
N ILE A 223 -22.53 -4.37 8.15
CA ILE A 223 -21.55 -4.82 7.15
C ILE A 223 -20.45 -5.62 7.85
N LEU A 224 -19.87 -5.10 8.94
CA LEU A 224 -18.79 -5.74 9.70
C LEU A 224 -19.19 -7.12 10.22
N TYR A 225 -20.36 -7.23 10.85
CA TYR A 225 -20.83 -8.51 11.38
C TYR A 225 -21.26 -9.49 10.28
N ARG A 226 -21.82 -9.00 9.17
CA ARG A 226 -22.14 -9.83 8.01
C ARG A 226 -20.87 -10.40 7.38
N LEU A 227 -19.87 -9.59 7.12
CA LEU A 227 -18.58 -10.03 6.56
C LEU A 227 -17.84 -10.98 7.53
N LYS A 228 -17.94 -10.74 8.83
CA LYS A 228 -17.45 -11.69 9.85
C LYS A 228 -18.16 -13.03 9.76
N GLY A 229 -19.49 -13.05 9.62
CA GLY A 229 -20.28 -14.27 9.43
C GLY A 229 -19.92 -15.03 8.15
N GLN A 230 -19.42 -14.33 7.14
CA GLN A 230 -18.93 -14.91 5.88
C GLN A 230 -17.47 -15.40 5.96
N GLY A 231 -16.79 -15.17 7.10
CA GLY A 231 -15.38 -15.52 7.29
C GLY A 231 -14.40 -14.64 6.48
N LEU A 232 -14.81 -13.40 6.13
CA LEU A 232 -13.96 -12.43 5.41
C LEU A 232 -13.31 -11.44 6.37
N LEU A 233 -13.97 -11.12 7.49
CA LEU A 233 -13.44 -10.32 8.58
C LEU A 233 -13.42 -11.12 9.87
N GLU A 234 -12.52 -10.75 10.75
CA GLU A 234 -12.48 -11.18 12.14
C GLU A 234 -12.25 -10.00 13.08
N LEU A 235 -12.72 -10.11 14.31
CA LEU A 235 -12.38 -9.18 15.38
C LEU A 235 -11.32 -9.83 16.27
N ARG A 236 -10.11 -9.28 16.24
CA ARG A 236 -8.94 -9.77 16.98
C ARG A 236 -8.28 -8.60 17.72
N ASP A 237 -8.03 -8.74 19.01
CA ASP A 237 -7.35 -7.72 19.84
C ASP A 237 -7.93 -6.30 19.67
N ASP A 238 -9.26 -6.18 19.68
CA ASP A 238 -10.02 -4.93 19.44
C ASP A 238 -9.82 -4.30 18.04
N SER A 239 -9.36 -5.09 17.07
CA SER A 239 -9.19 -4.69 15.67
C SER A 239 -10.05 -5.51 14.73
N TRP A 240 -10.71 -4.87 13.78
CA TRP A 240 -11.34 -5.52 12.63
C TRP A 240 -10.28 -5.83 11.60
N CYS A 241 -9.98 -7.10 11.39
CA CYS A 241 -8.95 -7.57 10.48
C CYS A 241 -9.55 -8.37 9.32
N LEU A 242 -8.94 -8.27 8.13
CA LEU A 242 -9.22 -9.23 7.07
C LEU A 242 -8.68 -10.60 7.49
N THR A 243 -9.49 -11.64 7.29
CA THR A 243 -9.00 -13.03 7.32
C THR A 243 -8.12 -13.28 6.10
N ARG A 244 -7.45 -14.43 6.03
CA ARG A 244 -6.71 -14.81 4.82
C ARG A 244 -7.60 -14.76 3.58
N ARG A 245 -8.80 -15.33 3.65
CA ARG A 245 -9.79 -15.28 2.59
C ARG A 245 -10.28 -13.85 2.31
N GLY A 246 -10.39 -13.04 3.34
CA GLY A 246 -10.75 -11.62 3.20
C GLY A 246 -9.69 -10.82 2.45
N MET A 247 -8.40 -11.09 2.69
CA MET A 247 -7.30 -10.48 1.94
C MET A 247 -7.35 -10.83 0.45
N ASP A 248 -7.68 -12.09 0.12
CA ASP A 248 -7.82 -12.55 -1.25
C ASP A 248 -8.95 -11.86 -2.00
N LEU A 249 -9.99 -11.45 -1.27
CA LEU A 249 -11.20 -10.80 -1.78
C LEU A 249 -11.30 -9.34 -1.33
N GLN A 250 -10.17 -8.69 -1.00
CA GLN A 250 -10.16 -7.36 -0.40
C GLN A 250 -11.00 -6.33 -1.16
N ASN A 251 -10.85 -6.24 -2.47
CA ASN A 251 -11.62 -5.29 -3.27
C ASN A 251 -13.13 -5.52 -3.14
N SER A 252 -13.57 -6.78 -3.14
CA SER A 252 -14.98 -7.14 -2.94
C SER A 252 -15.46 -6.79 -1.53
N VAL A 253 -14.59 -6.97 -0.52
CA VAL A 253 -14.89 -6.58 0.86
C VAL A 253 -15.04 -5.05 0.97
N LEU A 254 -14.14 -4.28 0.35
CA LEU A 254 -14.13 -2.82 0.44
C LEU A 254 -15.35 -2.18 -0.25
N VAL A 255 -15.80 -2.73 -1.38
CA VAL A 255 -17.01 -2.26 -2.09
C VAL A 255 -18.26 -2.30 -1.20
N GLU A 256 -18.35 -3.23 -0.25
CA GLU A 256 -19.48 -3.32 0.68
C GLU A 256 -19.60 -2.09 1.61
N PHE A 257 -18.51 -1.38 1.87
CA PHE A 257 -18.46 -0.18 2.71
C PHE A 257 -18.74 1.13 1.95
N MET A 258 -18.87 1.07 0.62
CA MET A 258 -19.15 2.23 -0.24
C MET A 258 -20.65 2.57 -0.35
N ASN A 259 -21.55 1.72 0.18
CA ASN A 259 -23.01 1.84 0.06
C ASN A 259 -23.65 2.35 1.34
#